data_c59dd7501820a5b676c6a357464a35e4
#
_entry.id   c59dd7501820a5b676c6a357464a35e4
#
_cell.length_a   1.000
_cell.length_b   1.000
_cell.length_c   1.000
_cell.angle_alpha   90.00
_cell.angle_beta   90.00
_cell.angle_gamma   90.00
#
_symmetry.space_group_name_H-M   'P 1'
#
loop_
_entity.id
_entity.type
_entity.pdbx_description
1 polymer ?
#
loop_
_entity_poly.entity_id
_entity_poly.type
_entity_poly.pdbx_seq_one_letter_code
_entity_poly.pdbx_strand_id
1 'polypeptide(L)'
;MKIAILTLGTRGDVQPYAVLGQALKQRGHQVTFSTAKNFEQLIKSYDIDFAPIDADFQELLNSDEGKKMMKGNPLAVKRNLNTWVYPLITNSLTQFYKLAKESDIILYHVKTLADSFADQFPDKMIRANVLPIVEPTSEFANPAFSGLSIPSFLNKMTYKISNLSIKILSKPIGQFRAKFDLPTKFTTPTVRNIYGISSHFLPVPQDYLTNSKFTGFWFGTSSTEFSADLKDFINAGEPPLLLTFGSMPFKSKFDLQTAIIKLTEQFDTRIIVVKGWGLDQTERLENNPKIKVIASAPYEKLFPLTKAIIHHGGIGTTAECLRAGKPFLICPILYPIGDQKFWGHYAYKKGLAVKPTPISKMTEKIFLQSTNELLTNEQLYDNAKHIQSLINNENGLEKAIDEIEKSIATI
;
A
#
# COMPACT_ATOMS: atom_id res chain seq x y z
N MET A 1 -20.94 -2.14 -18.42
CA MET A 1 -21.05 -3.35 -17.58
C MET A 1 -21.04 -2.98 -16.11
N LYS A 2 -21.52 -3.87 -15.25
CA LYS A 2 -21.46 -3.73 -13.79
C LYS A 2 -20.16 -4.33 -13.27
N ILE A 3 -19.32 -3.52 -12.66
CA ILE A 3 -18.02 -3.94 -12.11
C ILE A 3 -18.02 -3.76 -10.60
N ALA A 4 -17.77 -4.83 -9.86
CA ALA A 4 -17.52 -4.77 -8.44
C ALA A 4 -16.02 -4.62 -8.17
N ILE A 5 -15.64 -3.68 -7.30
CA ILE A 5 -14.28 -3.57 -6.78
C ILE A 5 -14.30 -3.90 -5.29
N LEU A 6 -13.55 -4.91 -4.90
CA LEU A 6 -13.53 -5.43 -3.52
C LEU A 6 -12.14 -5.21 -2.92
N THR A 7 -12.06 -4.47 -1.82
CA THR A 7 -10.79 -4.24 -1.12
C THR A 7 -10.94 -4.33 0.40
N LEU A 8 -9.85 -4.63 1.09
CA LEU A 8 -9.71 -4.56 2.54
C LEU A 8 -8.29 -4.14 2.90
N GLY A 9 -8.16 -3.31 3.93
CA GLY A 9 -6.86 -2.92 4.46
C GLY A 9 -6.75 -1.44 4.77
N THR A 10 -5.57 -0.89 4.53
CA THR A 10 -5.23 0.52 4.76
C THR A 10 -5.55 1.38 3.53
N ARG A 11 -5.36 2.69 3.63
CA ARG A 11 -5.51 3.61 2.48
C ARG A 11 -4.71 3.17 1.25
N GLY A 12 -3.52 2.59 1.44
CA GLY A 12 -2.70 2.08 0.34
C GLY A 12 -3.30 0.85 -0.37
N ASP A 13 -4.18 0.11 0.32
CA ASP A 13 -4.93 -1.01 -0.23
C ASP A 13 -6.27 -0.60 -0.87
N VAL A 14 -6.69 0.66 -0.71
CA VAL A 14 -7.99 1.18 -1.17
C VAL A 14 -7.82 2.22 -2.27
N GLN A 15 -6.97 3.22 -2.07
CA GLN A 15 -6.86 4.36 -2.98
C GLN A 15 -6.48 3.99 -4.42
N PRO A 16 -5.52 3.09 -4.71
CA PRO A 16 -5.20 2.71 -6.10
C PRO A 16 -6.40 2.10 -6.83
N TYR A 17 -7.23 1.35 -6.10
CA TYR A 17 -8.45 0.75 -6.67
C TYR A 17 -9.56 1.77 -6.88
N ALA A 18 -9.65 2.80 -6.03
CA ALA A 18 -10.57 3.91 -6.24
C ALA A 18 -10.21 4.69 -7.51
N VAL A 19 -8.90 4.91 -7.75
CA VAL A 19 -8.41 5.50 -9.00
C VAL A 19 -8.78 4.64 -10.20
N LEU A 20 -8.55 3.32 -10.14
CA LEU A 20 -8.92 2.37 -11.18
C LEU A 20 -10.44 2.37 -11.42
N GLY A 21 -11.23 2.39 -10.34
CA GLY A 21 -12.69 2.44 -10.41
C GLY A 21 -13.22 3.71 -11.05
N GLN A 22 -12.65 4.86 -10.74
CA GLN A 22 -12.99 6.13 -11.38
C GLN A 22 -12.71 6.09 -12.89
N ALA A 23 -11.55 5.57 -13.28
CA ALA A 23 -11.19 5.48 -14.69
C ALA A 23 -12.09 4.49 -15.45
N LEU A 24 -12.47 3.35 -14.86
CA LEU A 24 -13.45 2.43 -15.42
C LEU A 24 -14.83 3.09 -15.57
N LYS A 25 -15.26 3.90 -14.59
CA LYS A 25 -16.49 4.68 -14.70
C LYS A 25 -16.44 5.69 -15.85
N GLN A 26 -15.30 6.36 -16.04
CA GLN A 26 -15.09 7.28 -17.17
C GLN A 26 -15.12 6.57 -18.54
N ARG A 27 -14.80 5.27 -18.60
CA ARG A 27 -14.97 4.41 -19.78
C ARG A 27 -16.42 3.92 -19.97
N GLY A 28 -17.38 4.35 -19.13
CA GLY A 28 -18.80 4.02 -19.26
C GLY A 28 -19.25 2.77 -18.52
N HIS A 29 -18.44 2.21 -17.62
CA HIS A 29 -18.85 1.10 -16.76
C HIS A 29 -19.61 1.60 -15.52
N GLN A 30 -20.53 0.78 -15.00
CA GLN A 30 -21.13 0.96 -13.68
C GLN A 30 -20.23 0.34 -12.63
N VAL A 31 -19.63 1.14 -11.77
CA VAL A 31 -18.65 0.66 -10.78
C VAL A 31 -19.23 0.79 -9.39
N THR A 32 -19.26 -0.32 -8.64
CA THR A 32 -19.59 -0.36 -7.21
C THR A 32 -18.38 -0.79 -6.42
N PHE A 33 -17.99 0.04 -5.46
CA PHE A 33 -16.81 -0.21 -4.62
C PHE A 33 -17.22 -0.70 -3.24
N SER A 34 -16.66 -1.82 -2.80
CA SER A 34 -16.91 -2.37 -1.47
C SER A 34 -15.62 -2.44 -0.65
N THR A 35 -15.63 -1.75 0.47
CA THR A 35 -14.55 -1.74 1.46
C THR A 35 -15.09 -1.30 2.83
N ALA A 36 -14.22 -1.20 3.84
CA ALA A 36 -14.58 -0.77 5.18
C ALA A 36 -15.21 0.63 5.19
N LYS A 37 -16.22 0.83 6.03
CA LYS A 37 -17.06 2.04 6.12
C LYS A 37 -16.27 3.33 6.31
N ASN A 38 -15.15 3.28 7.01
CA ASN A 38 -14.29 4.45 7.25
C ASN A 38 -13.69 5.06 5.96
N PHE A 39 -13.76 4.36 4.81
CA PHE A 39 -13.33 4.88 3.51
C PHE A 39 -14.46 5.49 2.66
N GLU A 40 -15.68 5.61 3.20
CA GLU A 40 -16.83 6.12 2.46
C GLU A 40 -16.56 7.47 1.80
N GLN A 41 -16.03 8.44 2.56
CA GLN A 41 -15.72 9.77 2.02
C GLN A 41 -14.66 9.72 0.92
N LEU A 42 -13.65 8.86 1.08
CA LEU A 42 -12.62 8.66 0.06
C LEU A 42 -13.26 8.12 -1.24
N ILE A 43 -14.07 7.08 -1.17
CA ILE A 43 -14.67 6.48 -2.37
C ILE A 43 -15.64 7.45 -3.04
N LYS A 44 -16.46 8.16 -2.28
CA LYS A 44 -17.37 9.19 -2.80
C LYS A 44 -16.63 10.34 -3.48
N SER A 45 -15.40 10.68 -3.04
CA SER A 45 -14.60 11.71 -3.69
C SER A 45 -14.13 11.32 -5.11
N TYR A 46 -14.17 10.03 -5.45
CA TYR A 46 -13.94 9.51 -6.81
C TYR A 46 -15.24 9.33 -7.62
N ASP A 47 -16.37 9.78 -7.09
CA ASP A 47 -17.70 9.65 -7.73
C ASP A 47 -18.06 8.18 -8.03
N ILE A 48 -17.76 7.25 -7.14
CA ILE A 48 -18.04 5.81 -7.28
C ILE A 48 -19.13 5.41 -6.29
N ASP A 49 -20.03 4.51 -6.71
CA ASP A 49 -21.05 3.93 -5.86
C ASP A 49 -20.40 3.10 -4.76
N PHE A 50 -20.84 3.27 -3.50
CA PHE A 50 -20.22 2.68 -2.35
C PHE A 50 -21.13 1.64 -1.67
N ALA A 51 -20.63 0.42 -1.55
CA ALA A 51 -21.24 -0.67 -0.80
C ALA A 51 -20.40 -0.97 0.46
N PRO A 52 -20.68 -0.32 1.60
CA PRO A 52 -19.85 -0.44 2.80
C PRO A 52 -19.86 -1.85 3.38
N ILE A 53 -18.71 -2.26 3.88
CA ILE A 53 -18.63 -3.40 4.79
C ILE A 53 -18.76 -2.83 6.21
N ASP A 54 -19.64 -3.42 6.98
CA ASP A 54 -19.80 -3.09 8.41
C ASP A 54 -18.63 -3.67 9.21
N ALA A 55 -17.47 -3.05 9.04
CA ALA A 55 -16.20 -3.44 9.63
C ALA A 55 -15.31 -2.20 9.76
N ASP A 56 -15.02 -1.79 10.98
CA ASP A 56 -14.01 -0.79 11.26
C ASP A 56 -12.71 -1.47 11.69
N PHE A 57 -11.85 -1.74 10.70
CA PHE A 57 -10.52 -2.28 10.97
C PHE A 57 -9.64 -1.32 11.76
N GLN A 58 -9.90 -0.03 11.64
CA GLN A 58 -9.14 0.99 12.34
C GLN A 58 -9.49 1.02 13.83
N GLU A 59 -10.77 0.91 14.15
CA GLU A 59 -11.25 0.78 15.53
C GLU A 59 -10.66 -0.48 16.17
N LEU A 60 -10.67 -1.62 15.44
CA LEU A 60 -10.05 -2.85 15.92
C LEU A 60 -8.55 -2.69 16.19
N LEU A 61 -7.78 -2.08 15.27
CA LEU A 61 -6.34 -1.89 15.45
C LEU A 61 -6.00 -0.89 16.57
N ASN A 62 -6.84 0.11 16.79
CA ASN A 62 -6.67 1.12 17.84
C ASN A 62 -7.16 0.65 19.22
N SER A 63 -7.98 -0.40 19.28
CA SER A 63 -8.44 -0.98 20.54
C SER A 63 -7.29 -1.56 21.36
N ASP A 64 -7.45 -1.66 22.68
CA ASP A 64 -6.44 -2.27 23.56
C ASP A 64 -6.18 -3.74 23.19
N GLU A 65 -7.21 -4.45 22.76
CA GLU A 65 -7.13 -5.81 22.26
C GLU A 65 -6.36 -5.89 20.95
N GLY A 66 -6.61 -5.02 19.99
CA GLY A 66 -5.86 -4.94 18.73
C GLY A 66 -4.37 -4.63 18.97
N LYS A 67 -4.07 -3.70 19.86
CA LYS A 67 -2.69 -3.39 20.29
C LYS A 67 -1.99 -4.59 20.94
N LYS A 68 -2.71 -5.39 21.76
CA LYS A 68 -2.18 -6.63 22.34
C LYS A 68 -1.94 -7.72 21.28
N MET A 69 -2.81 -7.83 20.28
CA MET A 69 -2.62 -8.72 19.13
C MET A 69 -1.35 -8.35 18.35
N MET A 70 -1.17 -7.08 18.04
CA MET A 70 0.03 -6.58 17.33
C MET A 70 1.33 -6.83 18.11
N LYS A 71 1.27 -6.92 19.45
CA LYS A 71 2.41 -7.30 20.30
C LYS A 71 2.67 -8.81 20.33
N GLY A 72 1.88 -9.63 19.60
CA GLY A 72 2.12 -11.07 19.45
C GLY A 72 1.77 -11.93 20.66
N ASN A 73 0.87 -11.48 21.57
CA ASN A 73 0.40 -12.31 22.68
C ASN A 73 -0.50 -13.46 22.15
N PRO A 74 -0.09 -14.75 22.22
CA PRO A 74 -0.81 -15.86 21.59
C PRO A 74 -2.23 -16.07 22.14
N LEU A 75 -2.44 -15.84 23.45
CA LEU A 75 -3.76 -15.97 24.08
C LEU A 75 -4.71 -14.83 23.66
N ALA A 76 -4.20 -13.60 23.58
CA ALA A 76 -4.95 -12.47 23.06
C ALA A 76 -5.30 -12.67 21.57
N VAL A 77 -4.35 -13.15 20.77
CA VAL A 77 -4.59 -13.50 19.36
C VAL A 77 -5.71 -14.53 19.23
N LYS A 78 -5.64 -15.67 19.95
CA LYS A 78 -6.65 -16.75 19.86
C LYS A 78 -8.04 -16.27 20.31
N ARG A 79 -8.13 -15.48 21.39
CA ARG A 79 -9.41 -14.96 21.86
C ARG A 79 -10.02 -13.98 20.86
N ASN A 80 -9.22 -13.05 20.36
CA ASN A 80 -9.68 -12.02 19.45
C ASN A 80 -9.99 -12.55 18.05
N LEU A 81 -9.32 -13.63 17.60
CA LEU A 81 -9.70 -14.32 16.37
C LEU A 81 -11.17 -14.73 16.37
N ASN A 82 -11.66 -15.39 17.43
CA ASN A 82 -13.03 -15.86 17.50
C ASN A 82 -14.06 -14.73 17.71
N THR A 83 -13.73 -13.72 18.54
CA THR A 83 -14.66 -12.69 18.96
C THR A 83 -14.82 -11.57 17.94
N TRP A 84 -13.74 -11.23 17.21
CA TRP A 84 -13.73 -10.06 16.33
C TRP A 84 -13.37 -10.42 14.89
N VAL A 85 -12.26 -11.15 14.68
CA VAL A 85 -11.72 -11.35 13.34
C VAL A 85 -12.61 -12.29 12.50
N TYR A 86 -13.07 -13.39 13.07
CA TYR A 86 -13.90 -14.35 12.33
C TYR A 86 -15.28 -13.81 11.94
N PRO A 87 -16.04 -13.14 12.84
CA PRO A 87 -17.29 -12.49 12.44
C PRO A 87 -17.07 -11.42 11.36
N LEU A 88 -16.01 -10.61 11.50
CA LEU A 88 -15.65 -9.61 10.51
C LEU A 88 -15.42 -10.21 9.13
N ILE A 89 -14.61 -11.27 9.03
CA ILE A 89 -14.32 -11.96 7.76
C ILE A 89 -15.60 -12.59 7.19
N THR A 90 -16.40 -13.26 8.00
CA THR A 90 -17.64 -13.89 7.53
C THR A 90 -18.63 -12.84 7.00
N ASN A 91 -18.75 -11.70 7.67
CA ASN A 91 -19.61 -10.59 7.23
C ASN A 91 -19.07 -9.94 5.94
N SER A 92 -17.76 -9.68 5.88
CA SER A 92 -17.13 -9.13 4.68
C SER A 92 -17.34 -10.04 3.47
N LEU A 93 -17.05 -11.33 3.60
CA LEU A 93 -17.28 -12.31 2.54
C LEU A 93 -18.75 -12.40 2.13
N THR A 94 -19.67 -12.30 3.10
CA THR A 94 -21.12 -12.29 2.81
C THR A 94 -21.52 -11.12 1.92
N GLN A 95 -21.01 -9.93 2.23
CA GLN A 95 -21.31 -8.71 1.45
C GLN A 95 -20.63 -8.73 0.10
N PHE A 96 -19.37 -9.13 0.03
CA PHE A 96 -18.63 -9.29 -1.23
C PHE A 96 -19.32 -10.28 -2.17
N TYR A 97 -19.75 -11.44 -1.65
CA TYR A 97 -20.43 -12.46 -2.44
C TYR A 97 -21.77 -11.97 -3.00
N LYS A 98 -22.55 -11.22 -2.21
CA LYS A 98 -23.80 -10.62 -2.69
C LYS A 98 -23.54 -9.65 -3.84
N LEU A 99 -22.57 -8.75 -3.69
CA LEU A 99 -22.21 -7.80 -4.74
C LEU A 99 -21.66 -8.53 -5.99
N ALA A 100 -20.85 -9.57 -5.80
CA ALA A 100 -20.30 -10.38 -6.88
C ALA A 100 -21.40 -11.03 -7.74
N LYS A 101 -22.50 -11.49 -7.14
CA LYS A 101 -23.65 -12.07 -7.86
C LYS A 101 -24.36 -11.09 -8.79
N GLU A 102 -24.31 -9.81 -8.46
CA GLU A 102 -24.98 -8.74 -9.20
C GLU A 102 -24.07 -8.07 -10.26
N SER A 103 -22.79 -8.53 -10.33
CA SER A 103 -21.75 -7.93 -11.15
C SER A 103 -21.37 -8.81 -12.35
N ASP A 104 -20.96 -8.15 -13.42
CA ASP A 104 -20.43 -8.82 -14.61
C ASP A 104 -18.97 -9.16 -14.45
N ILE A 105 -18.19 -8.27 -13.80
CA ILE A 105 -16.77 -8.44 -13.47
C ILE A 105 -16.52 -8.10 -12.00
N ILE A 106 -15.61 -8.85 -11.39
CA ILE A 106 -15.23 -8.70 -9.99
C ILE A 106 -13.72 -8.46 -9.92
N LEU A 107 -13.33 -7.23 -9.62
CA LEU A 107 -11.94 -6.89 -9.33
C LEU A 107 -11.73 -6.98 -7.83
N TYR A 108 -10.73 -7.70 -7.38
CA TYR A 108 -10.53 -7.84 -5.94
C TYR A 108 -9.06 -7.87 -5.52
N HIS A 109 -8.81 -7.29 -4.35
CA HIS A 109 -7.54 -7.39 -3.65
C HIS A 109 -7.44 -8.71 -2.88
N VAL A 110 -6.29 -9.37 -2.88
CA VAL A 110 -6.08 -10.68 -2.23
C VAL A 110 -6.47 -10.71 -0.74
N LYS A 111 -6.33 -9.59 -0.03
CA LYS A 111 -6.71 -9.47 1.40
C LYS A 111 -8.22 -9.62 1.66
N THR A 112 -9.06 -9.52 0.63
CA THR A 112 -10.52 -9.72 0.76
C THR A 112 -10.90 -11.17 0.98
N LEU A 113 -9.99 -12.12 0.72
CA LEU A 113 -10.24 -13.57 0.70
C LEU A 113 -11.32 -13.99 -0.31
N ALA A 114 -11.59 -13.17 -1.33
CA ALA A 114 -12.59 -13.45 -2.36
C ALA A 114 -12.25 -14.72 -3.18
N ASP A 115 -11.00 -15.18 -3.15
CA ASP A 115 -10.61 -16.50 -3.64
C ASP A 115 -11.45 -17.63 -3.05
N SER A 116 -12.03 -17.43 -1.85
CA SER A 116 -12.87 -18.41 -1.18
C SER A 116 -14.23 -18.66 -1.83
N PHE A 117 -14.61 -17.85 -2.82
CA PHE A 117 -15.82 -18.06 -3.64
C PHE A 117 -15.55 -17.91 -5.15
N ALA A 118 -14.30 -17.88 -5.56
CA ALA A 118 -13.94 -17.74 -6.97
C ALA A 118 -14.43 -18.90 -7.83
N ASP A 119 -14.60 -20.09 -7.25
CA ASP A 119 -15.20 -21.26 -7.89
C ASP A 119 -16.65 -21.05 -8.37
N GLN A 120 -17.34 -20.04 -7.84
CA GLN A 120 -18.69 -19.67 -8.24
C GLN A 120 -18.74 -18.68 -9.42
N PHE A 121 -17.61 -18.07 -9.76
CA PHE A 121 -17.49 -17.03 -10.80
C PHE A 121 -16.23 -17.23 -11.64
N PRO A 122 -16.04 -18.39 -12.30
CA PRO A 122 -14.75 -18.80 -12.87
C PRO A 122 -14.17 -17.80 -13.88
N ASP A 123 -15.02 -17.12 -14.66
CA ASP A 123 -14.56 -16.23 -15.75
C ASP A 123 -14.73 -14.74 -15.43
N LYS A 124 -15.35 -14.42 -14.28
CA LYS A 124 -15.67 -13.04 -13.92
C LYS A 124 -14.68 -12.40 -12.96
N MET A 125 -13.81 -13.19 -12.34
CA MET A 125 -12.92 -12.71 -11.29
C MET A 125 -11.54 -12.35 -11.81
N ILE A 126 -11.08 -11.15 -11.46
CA ILE A 126 -9.74 -10.66 -11.75
C ILE A 126 -9.11 -10.23 -10.44
N ARG A 127 -7.99 -10.86 -10.08
CA ARG A 127 -7.21 -10.47 -8.92
C ARG A 127 -6.36 -9.27 -9.30
N ALA A 128 -6.71 -8.12 -8.74
CA ALA A 128 -5.99 -6.88 -8.91
C ALA A 128 -5.02 -6.72 -7.73
N ASN A 129 -3.73 -6.62 -7.99
CA ASN A 129 -2.68 -6.67 -6.97
C ASN A 129 -1.83 -5.40 -7.01
N VAL A 130 -1.54 -4.83 -5.84
CA VAL A 130 -0.55 -3.76 -5.67
C VAL A 130 0.72 -4.26 -4.98
N LEU A 131 0.76 -5.57 -4.67
CA LEU A 131 1.88 -6.25 -4.02
C LEU A 131 2.16 -7.58 -4.74
N PRO A 132 3.42 -8.00 -4.95
CA PRO A 132 3.78 -9.25 -5.61
C PRO A 132 3.84 -10.40 -4.59
N ILE A 133 2.72 -10.68 -3.89
CA ILE A 133 2.64 -11.64 -2.78
C ILE A 133 1.82 -12.89 -3.11
N VAL A 134 1.20 -12.94 -4.29
CA VAL A 134 0.26 -13.99 -4.66
C VAL A 134 0.94 -15.14 -5.39
N GLU A 135 1.72 -14.85 -6.41
CA GLU A 135 2.36 -15.85 -7.25
C GLU A 135 3.76 -16.17 -6.75
N PRO A 136 4.06 -17.46 -6.49
CA PRO A 136 5.39 -17.86 -6.05
C PRO A 136 6.44 -17.64 -7.13
N THR A 137 7.56 -17.01 -6.78
CA THR A 137 8.71 -16.85 -7.66
C THR A 137 10.01 -17.32 -7.00
N SER A 138 10.96 -17.74 -7.83
CA SER A 138 12.34 -18.03 -7.42
C SER A 138 13.18 -16.76 -7.26
N GLU A 139 12.76 -15.63 -7.85
CA GLU A 139 13.58 -14.41 -7.91
C GLU A 139 13.65 -13.66 -6.58
N PHE A 140 12.58 -13.71 -5.77
CA PHE A 140 12.56 -13.12 -4.42
C PHE A 140 11.63 -13.87 -3.47
N ALA A 141 11.96 -13.80 -2.18
CA ALA A 141 11.05 -14.29 -1.14
C ALA A 141 9.78 -13.44 -1.07
N ASN A 142 8.67 -14.03 -0.60
CA ASN A 142 7.44 -13.27 -0.42
C ASN A 142 7.73 -11.97 0.37
N PRO A 143 7.36 -10.80 -0.16
CA PRO A 143 7.64 -9.49 0.43
C PRO A 143 7.29 -9.37 1.92
N ALA A 144 6.27 -10.10 2.39
CA ALA A 144 5.90 -10.12 3.80
C ALA A 144 7.05 -10.58 4.73
N PHE A 145 8.00 -11.36 4.22
CA PHE A 145 9.15 -11.88 4.99
C PHE A 145 10.46 -11.14 4.71
N SER A 146 10.42 -9.98 4.08
CA SER A 146 11.60 -9.21 3.65
C SER A 146 12.54 -8.78 4.78
N GLY A 147 12.06 -8.79 6.03
CA GLY A 147 12.88 -8.53 7.20
C GLY A 147 13.78 -9.69 7.62
N LEU A 148 13.52 -10.90 7.11
CA LEU A 148 14.28 -12.11 7.42
C LEU A 148 15.35 -12.35 6.35
N SER A 149 16.47 -12.98 6.75
CA SER A 149 17.51 -13.43 5.84
C SER A 149 17.18 -14.83 5.33
N ILE A 150 16.54 -14.90 4.17
CA ILE A 150 16.07 -16.15 3.57
C ILE A 150 16.98 -16.50 2.39
N PRO A 151 17.58 -17.71 2.35
CA PRO A 151 18.33 -18.18 1.19
C PRO A 151 17.45 -18.25 -0.07
N SER A 152 17.97 -17.86 -1.22
CA SER A 152 17.21 -17.73 -2.47
C SER A 152 16.49 -19.02 -2.91
N PHE A 153 17.08 -20.18 -2.67
CA PHE A 153 16.43 -21.48 -2.98
C PHE A 153 15.14 -21.74 -2.19
N LEU A 154 14.92 -21.01 -1.09
CA LEU A 154 13.69 -21.07 -0.29
C LEU A 154 12.63 -20.02 -0.68
N ASN A 155 12.91 -19.17 -1.66
CA ASN A 155 11.99 -18.09 -2.07
C ASN A 155 10.56 -18.61 -2.30
N LYS A 156 10.38 -19.62 -3.15
CA LYS A 156 9.05 -20.21 -3.42
C LYS A 156 8.36 -20.79 -2.18
N MET A 157 9.14 -21.30 -1.22
CA MET A 157 8.60 -21.85 0.01
C MET A 157 7.96 -20.79 0.91
N THR A 158 8.48 -19.55 0.88
CA THR A 158 7.91 -18.45 1.66
C THR A 158 6.46 -18.12 1.28
N TYR A 159 6.11 -18.27 0.02
CA TYR A 159 4.72 -18.12 -0.46
C TYR A 159 3.83 -19.23 0.07
N LYS A 160 4.33 -20.47 0.12
CA LYS A 160 3.57 -21.60 0.71
C LYS A 160 3.32 -21.39 2.20
N ILE A 161 4.29 -20.85 2.94
CA ILE A 161 4.13 -20.49 4.36
C ILE A 161 3.10 -19.39 4.53
N SER A 162 3.13 -18.36 3.69
CA SER A 162 2.12 -17.29 3.69
C SER A 162 0.72 -17.87 3.46
N ASN A 163 0.57 -18.76 2.48
CA ASN A 163 -0.71 -19.42 2.20
C ASN A 163 -1.16 -20.35 3.33
N LEU A 164 -0.24 -20.96 4.07
CA LEU A 164 -0.57 -21.77 5.24
C LEU A 164 -1.21 -20.93 6.36
N SER A 165 -0.79 -19.68 6.52
CA SER A 165 -1.40 -18.77 7.49
C SER A 165 -2.89 -18.49 7.20
N ILE A 166 -3.30 -18.57 5.94
CA ILE A 166 -4.72 -18.45 5.51
C ILE A 166 -5.56 -19.62 6.04
N LYS A 167 -4.96 -20.80 6.31
CA LYS A 167 -5.69 -21.92 6.92
C LYS A 167 -6.27 -21.61 8.31
N ILE A 168 -5.69 -20.64 9.03
CA ILE A 168 -6.25 -20.14 10.28
C ILE A 168 -7.64 -19.55 10.05
N LEU A 169 -7.90 -19.06 8.84
CA LEU A 169 -9.16 -18.44 8.43
C LEU A 169 -10.16 -19.44 7.82
N SER A 170 -9.82 -20.74 7.83
CA SER A 170 -10.72 -21.79 7.30
C SER A 170 -12.08 -21.82 7.99
N LYS A 171 -12.14 -21.52 9.29
CA LYS A 171 -13.40 -21.47 10.06
C LYS A 171 -14.36 -20.40 9.57
N PRO A 172 -14.00 -19.11 9.50
CA PRO A 172 -14.91 -18.08 8.96
C PRO A 172 -15.24 -18.27 7.48
N ILE A 173 -14.32 -18.79 6.67
CA ILE A 173 -14.58 -19.17 5.28
C ILE A 173 -15.63 -20.27 5.21
N GLY A 174 -15.49 -21.32 6.02
CA GLY A 174 -16.47 -22.41 6.09
C GLY A 174 -17.86 -21.93 6.54
N GLN A 175 -17.92 -21.05 7.53
CA GLN A 175 -19.18 -20.42 7.99
C GLN A 175 -19.84 -19.60 6.89
N PHE A 176 -19.05 -18.80 6.16
CA PHE A 176 -19.53 -18.06 5.00
C PHE A 176 -20.08 -19.01 3.92
N ARG A 177 -19.33 -20.03 3.53
CA ARG A 177 -19.75 -20.96 2.47
C ARG A 177 -21.03 -21.74 2.87
N ALA A 178 -21.13 -22.19 4.12
CA ALA A 178 -22.33 -22.85 4.63
C ALA A 178 -23.57 -21.94 4.61
N LYS A 179 -23.41 -20.64 4.84
CA LYS A 179 -24.52 -19.65 4.80
C LYS A 179 -25.16 -19.54 3.41
N PHE A 180 -24.43 -19.87 2.36
CA PHE A 180 -24.89 -19.81 0.96
C PHE A 180 -25.00 -21.19 0.31
N ASP A 181 -25.04 -22.27 1.10
CA ASP A 181 -25.13 -23.67 0.64
C ASP A 181 -24.01 -24.06 -0.34
N LEU A 182 -22.82 -23.41 -0.21
CA LEU A 182 -21.67 -23.70 -1.04
C LEU A 182 -20.86 -24.88 -0.45
N PRO A 183 -20.24 -25.72 -1.30
CA PRO A 183 -19.39 -26.82 -0.83
C PRO A 183 -18.27 -26.29 0.07
N THR A 184 -18.08 -26.90 1.25
CA THR A 184 -17.00 -26.50 2.19
C THR A 184 -15.62 -26.88 1.68
N LYS A 185 -15.51 -27.91 0.85
CA LYS A 185 -14.30 -28.26 0.09
C LYS A 185 -14.41 -27.62 -1.29
N PHE A 186 -13.45 -26.79 -1.64
CA PHE A 186 -13.38 -26.10 -2.93
C PHE A 186 -11.93 -25.97 -3.39
N THR A 187 -11.76 -25.80 -4.69
CA THR A 187 -10.48 -25.48 -5.30
C THR A 187 -10.60 -24.08 -5.91
N THR A 188 -9.71 -23.19 -5.55
CA THR A 188 -9.65 -21.87 -6.20
C THR A 188 -9.26 -22.06 -7.66
N PRO A 189 -10.07 -21.62 -8.62
CA PRO A 189 -9.72 -21.69 -10.03
C PRO A 189 -8.49 -20.82 -10.33
N THR A 190 -7.88 -21.01 -11.49
CA THR A 190 -6.86 -20.10 -11.98
C THR A 190 -7.52 -18.76 -12.33
N VAL A 191 -7.23 -17.75 -11.54
CA VAL A 191 -7.75 -16.39 -11.72
C VAL A 191 -6.71 -15.56 -12.44
N ARG A 192 -7.15 -14.69 -13.36
CA ARG A 192 -6.29 -13.70 -14.01
C ARG A 192 -5.74 -12.73 -12.97
N ASN A 193 -4.46 -12.41 -13.04
CA ASN A 193 -3.81 -11.43 -12.17
C ASN A 193 -3.41 -10.19 -12.96
N ILE A 194 -3.77 -9.00 -12.46
CA ILE A 194 -3.21 -7.72 -12.89
C ILE A 194 -2.45 -7.09 -11.72
N TYR A 195 -1.30 -6.52 -12.01
CA TYR A 195 -0.44 -5.90 -11.01
C TYR A 195 -0.28 -4.41 -11.31
N GLY A 196 -0.77 -3.56 -10.39
CA GLY A 196 -0.53 -2.12 -10.37
C GLY A 196 0.89 -1.80 -9.93
N ILE A 197 1.87 -2.41 -10.58
CA ILE A 197 3.30 -2.28 -10.29
C ILE A 197 4.02 -2.01 -11.61
N SER A 198 4.91 -1.01 -11.61
CA SER A 198 5.73 -0.72 -12.77
C SER A 198 6.82 -1.78 -12.98
N SER A 199 6.90 -2.31 -14.19
CA SER A 199 7.97 -3.24 -14.59
C SER A 199 9.34 -2.56 -14.67
N HIS A 200 9.40 -1.24 -14.81
CA HIS A 200 10.64 -0.46 -14.72
C HIS A 200 11.19 -0.43 -13.29
N PHE A 201 10.32 -0.50 -12.28
CA PHE A 201 10.73 -0.56 -10.88
C PHE A 201 10.97 -2.00 -10.42
N LEU A 202 9.98 -2.88 -10.54
CA LEU A 202 10.08 -4.31 -10.24
C LEU A 202 9.91 -5.11 -11.54
N PRO A 203 10.97 -5.69 -12.10
CA PRO A 203 10.85 -6.55 -13.28
C PRO A 203 9.85 -7.68 -13.06
N VAL A 204 9.12 -8.03 -14.12
CA VAL A 204 8.18 -9.17 -14.07
C VAL A 204 8.98 -10.45 -13.89
N PRO A 205 8.72 -11.25 -12.83
CA PRO A 205 9.41 -12.51 -12.63
C PRO A 205 9.21 -13.47 -13.82
N GLN A 206 10.27 -14.13 -14.24
CA GLN A 206 10.24 -15.02 -15.42
C GLN A 206 9.35 -16.25 -15.22
N ASP A 207 9.14 -16.63 -13.97
CA ASP A 207 8.34 -17.80 -13.59
C ASP A 207 6.88 -17.47 -13.18
N TYR A 208 6.43 -16.22 -13.44
CA TYR A 208 5.03 -15.87 -13.32
C TYR A 208 4.20 -16.45 -14.48
N LEU A 209 2.90 -16.66 -14.23
CA LEU A 209 1.99 -17.17 -15.24
C LEU A 209 1.82 -16.17 -16.40
N THR A 210 1.58 -16.68 -17.60
CA THR A 210 1.41 -15.85 -18.81
C THR A 210 0.17 -14.95 -18.76
N ASN A 211 -0.84 -15.32 -17.95
CA ASN A 211 -2.05 -14.53 -17.71
C ASN A 211 -1.86 -13.46 -16.62
N SER A 212 -0.68 -13.31 -16.05
CA SER A 212 -0.34 -12.29 -15.08
C SER A 212 0.28 -11.08 -15.78
N LYS A 213 -0.27 -9.88 -15.57
CA LYS A 213 0.12 -8.67 -16.28
C LYS A 213 0.55 -7.58 -15.31
N PHE A 214 1.77 -7.09 -15.44
CA PHE A 214 2.24 -5.86 -14.82
C PHE A 214 1.82 -4.69 -15.71
N THR A 215 0.88 -3.90 -15.22
CA THR A 215 0.31 -2.81 -16.00
C THR A 215 1.02 -1.48 -15.79
N GLY A 216 1.75 -1.34 -14.70
CA GLY A 216 2.27 -0.07 -14.20
C GLY A 216 1.48 0.41 -12.98
N PHE A 217 1.99 1.45 -12.30
CA PHE A 217 1.28 2.02 -11.15
C PHE A 217 -0.03 2.71 -11.56
N TRP A 218 -1.05 2.59 -10.71
CA TRP A 218 -2.35 3.25 -10.92
C TRP A 218 -2.37 4.58 -10.21
N PHE A 219 -1.95 5.62 -10.91
CA PHE A 219 -1.87 6.96 -10.39
C PHE A 219 -3.16 7.75 -10.58
N GLY A 220 -3.62 8.39 -9.51
CA GLY A 220 -4.70 9.35 -9.54
C GLY A 220 -4.19 10.79 -9.52
N THR A 221 -5.14 11.70 -9.62
CA THR A 221 -4.96 13.14 -9.41
C THR A 221 -5.99 13.63 -8.40
N SER A 222 -5.59 14.55 -7.53
CA SER A 222 -6.49 15.18 -6.55
C SER A 222 -6.84 16.59 -6.96
N SER A 223 -8.07 16.99 -6.77
CA SER A 223 -8.50 18.38 -6.89
C SER A 223 -8.13 19.23 -5.67
N THR A 224 -7.68 18.61 -4.57
CA THR A 224 -7.33 19.31 -3.33
C THR A 224 -6.20 20.30 -3.57
N GLU A 225 -6.40 21.54 -3.17
CA GLU A 225 -5.38 22.60 -3.22
C GLU A 225 -4.63 22.68 -1.88
N PHE A 226 -3.40 23.19 -1.95
CA PHE A 226 -2.64 23.50 -0.73
C PHE A 226 -3.20 24.75 -0.04
N SER A 227 -3.13 24.77 1.29
CA SER A 227 -3.38 25.99 2.07
C SER A 227 -2.39 27.09 1.70
N ALA A 228 -2.76 28.35 1.90
CA ALA A 228 -1.91 29.49 1.58
C ALA A 228 -0.58 29.42 2.34
N ASP A 229 -0.62 29.08 3.62
CA ASP A 229 0.55 28.96 4.49
C ASP A 229 1.52 27.86 4.08
N LEU A 230 1.03 26.75 3.48
CA LEU A 230 1.89 25.73 2.90
C LEU A 230 2.52 26.19 1.59
N LYS A 231 1.75 26.88 0.74
CA LYS A 231 2.29 27.47 -0.51
C LYS A 231 3.40 28.49 -0.20
N ASP A 232 3.16 29.35 0.78
CA ASP A 232 4.15 30.34 1.22
C ASP A 232 5.42 29.67 1.76
N PHE A 233 5.26 28.64 2.59
CA PHE A 233 6.40 27.87 3.09
C PHE A 233 7.19 27.20 1.97
N ILE A 234 6.56 26.58 0.98
CA ILE A 234 7.24 25.94 -0.15
C ILE A 234 8.02 26.98 -0.95
N ASN A 235 7.43 28.14 -1.21
CA ASN A 235 8.02 29.20 -2.05
C ASN A 235 9.08 30.05 -1.35
N ALA A 236 9.24 29.92 -0.02
CA ALA A 236 10.15 30.77 0.77
C ALA A 236 11.65 30.44 0.58
N GLY A 237 12.05 29.57 -0.34
CA GLY A 237 13.46 29.25 -0.63
C GLY A 237 13.65 27.90 -1.30
N GLU A 238 14.80 27.27 -1.11
CA GLU A 238 15.13 25.97 -1.70
C GLU A 238 14.09 24.89 -1.38
N PRO A 239 13.88 23.91 -2.28
CA PRO A 239 12.92 22.85 -2.05
C PRO A 239 13.12 22.13 -0.70
N PRO A 240 12.07 22.00 0.14
CA PRO A 240 12.21 21.40 1.46
C PRO A 240 12.38 19.88 1.38
N LEU A 241 13.01 19.29 2.40
CA LEU A 241 12.94 17.86 2.67
C LEU A 241 11.52 17.50 3.15
N LEU A 242 10.97 16.38 2.73
CA LEU A 242 9.67 15.90 3.22
C LEU A 242 9.82 14.66 4.09
N LEU A 243 9.08 14.61 5.19
CA LEU A 243 9.02 13.46 6.07
C LEU A 243 7.57 13.03 6.29
N THR A 244 7.28 11.73 6.09
CA THR A 244 5.95 11.16 6.34
C THR A 244 6.02 9.67 6.68
N PHE A 245 5.26 9.25 7.69
CA PHE A 245 5.12 7.83 8.04
C PHE A 245 3.73 7.27 7.69
N GLY A 246 2.90 8.06 6.99
CA GLY A 246 1.59 7.64 6.51
C GLY A 246 0.61 7.33 7.65
N SER A 247 -0.27 6.36 7.41
CA SER A 247 -1.38 6.00 8.32
C SER A 247 -1.00 4.90 9.33
N MET A 248 0.26 4.81 9.74
CA MET A 248 0.70 3.75 10.66
C MET A 248 1.29 4.33 11.94
N PRO A 249 0.75 3.96 13.12
CA PRO A 249 1.35 4.33 14.39
C PRO A 249 2.69 3.59 14.58
N PHE A 250 3.69 4.28 15.08
CA PHE A 250 4.98 3.68 15.42
C PHE A 250 5.59 4.28 16.70
N LYS A 251 6.55 3.59 17.27
CA LYS A 251 7.39 4.12 18.35
C LYS A 251 8.84 4.13 17.89
N SER A 252 9.47 5.27 17.92
CA SER A 252 10.91 5.41 17.75
C SER A 252 11.65 5.07 19.05
N LYS A 253 12.87 4.52 18.94
CA LYS A 253 13.77 4.32 20.08
C LYS A 253 14.59 5.57 20.40
N PHE A 254 14.58 6.56 19.56
CA PHE A 254 15.26 7.85 19.74
C PHE A 254 14.25 8.98 19.63
N ASP A 255 14.59 10.15 20.14
CA ASP A 255 13.76 11.35 20.02
C ASP A 255 13.78 11.86 18.57
N LEU A 256 12.75 11.44 17.82
CA LEU A 256 12.62 11.77 16.41
C LEU A 256 12.43 13.29 16.22
N GLN A 257 11.73 13.99 17.11
CA GLN A 257 11.54 15.44 17.00
C GLN A 257 12.88 16.16 17.14
N THR A 258 13.68 15.80 18.13
CA THR A 258 15.04 16.34 18.29
C THR A 258 15.90 16.06 17.05
N ALA A 259 15.82 14.85 16.49
CA ALA A 259 16.59 14.52 15.29
C ALA A 259 16.13 15.34 14.07
N ILE A 260 14.83 15.58 13.89
CA ILE A 260 14.29 16.43 12.82
C ILE A 260 14.76 17.89 12.99
N ILE A 261 14.74 18.42 14.21
CA ILE A 261 15.24 19.79 14.49
C ILE A 261 16.74 19.86 14.12
N LYS A 262 17.55 18.90 14.54
CA LYS A 262 18.98 18.85 14.20
C LYS A 262 19.24 18.81 12.69
N LEU A 263 18.36 18.17 11.88
CA LEU A 263 18.50 18.20 10.43
C LEU A 263 18.42 19.63 9.89
N THR A 264 17.51 20.47 10.42
CA THR A 264 17.38 21.87 9.95
C THR A 264 18.60 22.73 10.29
N GLU A 265 19.29 22.41 11.37
CA GLU A 265 20.50 23.11 11.82
C GLU A 265 21.74 22.61 11.06
N GLN A 266 21.91 21.28 10.99
CA GLN A 266 23.12 20.67 10.45
C GLN A 266 23.20 20.80 8.92
N PHE A 267 22.07 20.75 8.20
CA PHE A 267 22.04 20.76 6.73
C PHE A 267 21.43 22.03 6.16
N ASP A 268 21.14 23.02 6.98
CA ASP A 268 20.48 24.28 6.58
C ASP A 268 19.28 24.06 5.65
N THR A 269 18.46 23.04 5.95
CA THR A 269 17.34 22.61 5.12
C THR A 269 16.00 22.90 5.80
N ARG A 270 15.00 23.24 5.00
CA ARG A 270 13.61 23.32 5.47
C ARG A 270 12.96 21.94 5.39
N ILE A 271 12.01 21.66 6.26
CA ILE A 271 11.37 20.34 6.35
C ILE A 271 9.85 20.51 6.37
N ILE A 272 9.15 19.74 5.52
CA ILE A 272 7.71 19.52 5.64
C ILE A 272 7.50 18.18 6.33
N VAL A 273 6.76 18.19 7.43
CA VAL A 273 6.35 16.99 8.17
C VAL A 273 4.86 16.76 7.94
N VAL A 274 4.53 15.66 7.25
CA VAL A 274 3.14 15.22 7.10
C VAL A 274 2.84 14.23 8.22
N LYS A 275 2.01 14.66 9.19
CA LYS A 275 1.67 13.88 10.39
C LYS A 275 1.11 12.51 10.02
N GLY A 276 0.13 12.46 9.12
CA GLY A 276 -0.66 11.26 8.91
C GLY A 276 -1.22 10.77 10.26
N TRP A 277 -1.17 9.45 10.47
CA TRP A 277 -1.51 8.83 11.77
C TRP A 277 -0.27 8.39 12.55
N GLY A 278 0.93 8.61 11.99
CA GLY A 278 2.18 8.07 12.52
C GLY A 278 2.98 9.00 13.41
N LEU A 279 2.65 10.29 13.46
CA LEU A 279 3.33 11.31 14.24
C LEU A 279 2.31 12.10 15.07
N ASP A 280 1.95 11.58 16.24
CA ASP A 280 0.94 12.20 17.12
C ASP A 280 1.46 13.41 17.89
N GLN A 281 2.76 13.44 18.19
CA GLN A 281 3.42 14.52 18.95
C GLN A 281 4.28 15.33 18.00
N THR A 282 3.96 16.60 17.81
CA THR A 282 4.67 17.52 16.88
C THR A 282 4.89 18.92 17.46
N GLU A 283 4.51 19.17 18.70
CA GLU A 283 4.48 20.50 19.32
C GLU A 283 5.85 21.17 19.25
N ARG A 284 6.94 20.42 19.45
CA ARG A 284 8.31 20.97 19.39
C ARG A 284 8.73 21.33 17.96
N LEU A 285 8.19 20.66 16.96
CA LEU A 285 8.48 20.92 15.54
C LEU A 285 7.77 22.19 15.07
N GLU A 286 6.54 22.43 15.55
CA GLU A 286 5.70 23.55 15.14
C GLU A 286 6.28 24.93 15.52
N ASN A 287 7.15 24.97 16.54
CA ASN A 287 7.84 26.16 16.98
C ASN A 287 9.12 26.50 16.16
N ASN A 288 9.53 25.64 15.23
CA ASN A 288 10.72 25.88 14.41
C ASN A 288 10.33 26.48 13.04
N PRO A 289 10.78 27.69 12.69
CA PRO A 289 10.40 28.36 11.43
C PRO A 289 10.86 27.63 10.17
N LYS A 290 11.85 26.73 10.27
CA LYS A 290 12.31 25.88 9.18
C LYS A 290 11.49 24.60 9.04
N ILE A 291 10.48 24.36 9.90
CA ILE A 291 9.67 23.15 9.88
C ILE A 291 8.20 23.52 9.68
N LYS A 292 7.57 22.95 8.65
CA LYS A 292 6.14 23.06 8.42
C LYS A 292 5.47 21.73 8.71
N VAL A 293 4.63 21.71 9.73
CA VAL A 293 3.83 20.51 10.08
C VAL A 293 2.45 20.64 9.45
N ILE A 294 2.01 19.61 8.73
CA ILE A 294 0.68 19.53 8.11
C ILE A 294 0.02 18.19 8.41
N ALA A 295 -1.31 18.17 8.45
CA ALA A 295 -2.06 16.95 8.73
C ALA A 295 -2.02 15.96 7.55
N SER A 296 -2.20 16.44 6.33
CA SER A 296 -2.20 15.65 5.10
C SER A 296 -1.97 16.55 3.89
N ALA A 297 -1.55 15.96 2.79
CA ALA A 297 -1.47 16.63 1.50
C ALA A 297 -1.59 15.62 0.34
N PRO A 298 -2.03 16.03 -0.86
CA PRO A 298 -1.94 15.23 -2.06
C PRO A 298 -0.47 15.06 -2.48
N TYR A 299 0.03 13.82 -2.39
CA TYR A 299 1.46 13.54 -2.63
C TYR A 299 1.87 13.79 -4.08
N GLU A 300 0.98 13.56 -5.02
CA GLU A 300 1.23 13.81 -6.44
C GLU A 300 1.50 15.29 -6.76
N LYS A 301 0.95 16.20 -5.93
CA LYS A 301 1.22 17.65 -6.04
C LYS A 301 2.41 18.07 -5.17
N LEU A 302 2.56 17.49 -3.97
CA LEU A 302 3.54 17.92 -3.00
C LEU A 302 4.95 17.38 -3.27
N PHE A 303 5.10 16.11 -3.62
CA PHE A 303 6.41 15.48 -3.80
C PHE A 303 7.26 16.14 -4.89
N PRO A 304 6.72 16.54 -6.06
CA PRO A 304 7.51 17.29 -7.06
C PRO A 304 8.15 18.57 -6.55
N LEU A 305 7.56 19.21 -5.53
CA LEU A 305 8.02 20.47 -4.94
C LEU A 305 9.02 20.28 -3.80
N THR A 306 9.41 19.05 -3.49
CA THR A 306 10.38 18.74 -2.42
C THR A 306 11.75 18.37 -2.99
N LYS A 307 12.79 18.43 -2.16
CA LYS A 307 14.14 18.01 -2.52
C LYS A 307 14.25 16.47 -2.50
N ALA A 308 13.82 15.87 -1.43
CA ALA A 308 13.86 14.42 -1.22
C ALA A 308 12.78 14.00 -0.20
N ILE A 309 12.50 12.71 -0.06
CA ILE A 309 11.44 12.20 0.81
C ILE A 309 11.96 11.16 1.79
N ILE A 310 11.61 11.27 3.08
CA ILE A 310 11.81 10.24 4.10
C ILE A 310 10.44 9.65 4.43
N HIS A 311 10.30 8.32 4.29
CA HIS A 311 9.01 7.69 4.53
C HIS A 311 9.11 6.23 5.05
N HIS A 312 7.96 5.65 5.41
CA HIS A 312 7.90 4.29 5.99
C HIS A 312 8.07 3.13 4.98
N GLY A 313 7.93 3.40 3.69
CA GLY A 313 8.12 2.38 2.64
C GLY A 313 6.86 1.66 2.17
N GLY A 314 5.67 2.21 2.39
CA GLY A 314 4.46 1.72 1.72
C GLY A 314 4.57 1.89 0.21
N ILE A 315 4.08 0.91 -0.58
CA ILE A 315 4.24 0.93 -2.04
C ILE A 315 3.60 2.16 -2.69
N GLY A 316 2.44 2.63 -2.22
CA GLY A 316 1.81 3.84 -2.77
C GLY A 316 2.69 5.08 -2.60
N THR A 317 3.28 5.28 -1.41
CA THR A 317 4.22 6.40 -1.17
C THR A 317 5.50 6.24 -1.99
N THR A 318 6.03 5.01 -2.08
CA THR A 318 7.20 4.70 -2.93
C THR A 318 6.90 5.03 -4.40
N ALA A 319 5.74 4.63 -4.92
CA ALA A 319 5.33 4.92 -6.29
C ALA A 319 5.24 6.42 -6.56
N GLU A 320 4.72 7.21 -5.62
CA GLU A 320 4.66 8.67 -5.75
C GLU A 320 6.07 9.32 -5.70
N CYS A 321 7.01 8.78 -4.92
CA CYS A 321 8.42 9.22 -4.98
C CYS A 321 9.02 9.00 -6.39
N LEU A 322 8.78 7.82 -6.95
CA LEU A 322 9.25 7.45 -8.30
C LEU A 322 8.61 8.32 -9.37
N ARG A 323 7.27 8.54 -9.29
CA ARG A 323 6.51 9.43 -10.18
C ARG A 323 7.02 10.88 -10.12
N ALA A 324 7.38 11.34 -8.93
CA ALA A 324 7.90 12.69 -8.71
C ALA A 324 9.38 12.85 -9.10
N GLY A 325 10.10 11.76 -9.39
CA GLY A 325 11.53 11.79 -9.69
C GLY A 325 12.38 12.26 -8.51
N LYS A 326 11.99 11.88 -7.29
CA LYS A 326 12.67 12.29 -6.06
C LYS A 326 13.34 11.10 -5.38
N PRO A 327 14.61 11.22 -4.97
CA PRO A 327 15.26 10.20 -4.17
C PRO A 327 14.64 10.14 -2.77
N PHE A 328 14.77 9.01 -2.11
CA PHE A 328 14.12 8.81 -0.83
C PHE A 328 14.89 7.92 0.15
N LEU A 329 14.53 8.02 1.42
CA LEU A 329 14.96 7.14 2.51
C LEU A 329 13.75 6.38 3.05
N ILE A 330 13.82 5.07 3.07
CA ILE A 330 12.78 4.23 3.68
C ILE A 330 13.20 3.82 5.09
N CYS A 331 12.32 4.13 6.05
CA CYS A 331 12.42 3.73 7.44
C CYS A 331 11.28 2.74 7.77
N PRO A 332 11.41 1.44 7.48
CA PRO A 332 10.33 0.47 7.68
C PRO A 332 9.80 0.47 9.12
N ILE A 333 8.48 0.58 9.28
CA ILE A 333 7.76 0.44 10.55
C ILE A 333 7.43 -1.03 10.79
N LEU A 334 6.93 -1.72 9.75
CA LEU A 334 6.67 -3.15 9.79
C LEU A 334 7.97 -3.93 9.62
N TYR A 335 8.47 -4.46 10.73
CA TYR A 335 9.71 -5.24 10.76
C TYR A 335 9.69 -6.23 11.93
N PRO A 336 10.08 -7.51 11.74
CA PRO A 336 10.65 -8.12 10.53
C PRO A 336 9.61 -8.58 9.49
N ILE A 337 8.32 -8.54 9.79
CA ILE A 337 7.24 -8.97 8.91
C ILE A 337 6.59 -7.75 8.27
N GLY A 338 6.51 -7.74 6.94
CA GLY A 338 5.95 -6.64 6.14
C GLY A 338 6.73 -6.40 4.85
N ASP A 339 6.11 -5.74 3.90
CA ASP A 339 6.64 -5.46 2.57
C ASP A 339 7.55 -4.22 2.49
N GLN A 340 7.52 -3.34 3.50
CA GLN A 340 8.20 -2.03 3.46
C GLN A 340 9.72 -2.15 3.24
N LYS A 341 10.37 -3.14 3.88
CA LYS A 341 11.79 -3.39 3.68
C LYS A 341 12.09 -3.95 2.28
N PHE A 342 11.17 -4.72 1.70
CA PHE A 342 11.30 -5.22 0.33
C PHE A 342 11.42 -4.06 -0.65
N TRP A 343 10.50 -3.11 -0.60
CA TRP A 343 10.50 -1.94 -1.46
C TRP A 343 11.74 -1.07 -1.26
N GLY A 344 12.13 -0.85 0.00
CA GLY A 344 13.35 -0.11 0.33
C GLY A 344 14.62 -0.77 -0.22
N HIS A 345 14.70 -2.10 -0.14
CA HIS A 345 15.84 -2.82 -0.66
C HIS A 345 15.91 -2.79 -2.21
N TYR A 346 14.76 -2.93 -2.87
CA TYR A 346 14.68 -2.80 -4.33
C TYR A 346 15.07 -1.40 -4.80
N ALA A 347 14.55 -0.36 -4.15
CA ALA A 347 14.89 1.03 -4.45
C ALA A 347 16.40 1.30 -4.24
N TYR A 348 16.97 0.81 -3.12
CA TYR A 348 18.40 0.92 -2.85
C TYR A 348 19.25 0.24 -3.91
N LYS A 349 18.91 -1.00 -4.30
CA LYS A 349 19.63 -1.72 -5.37
C LYS A 349 19.60 -1.01 -6.72
N LYS A 350 18.54 -0.26 -7.00
CA LYS A 350 18.41 0.56 -8.23
C LYS A 350 19.05 1.96 -8.10
N GLY A 351 19.68 2.27 -6.96
CA GLY A 351 20.25 3.58 -6.71
C GLY A 351 19.23 4.71 -6.67
N LEU A 352 18.00 4.41 -6.23
CA LEU A 352 16.88 5.38 -6.11
C LEU A 352 16.68 5.86 -4.68
N ALA A 353 17.25 5.13 -3.72
CA ALA A 353 17.07 5.35 -2.30
C ALA A 353 18.35 5.05 -1.52
N VAL A 354 18.47 5.66 -0.37
CA VAL A 354 19.47 5.30 0.63
C VAL A 354 19.13 3.94 1.25
N LYS A 355 20.13 3.23 1.78
CA LYS A 355 19.96 1.93 2.41
C LYS A 355 18.86 1.97 3.47
N PRO A 356 17.78 1.15 3.32
CA PRO A 356 16.66 1.19 4.26
C PRO A 356 17.04 0.67 5.63
N THR A 357 16.66 1.40 6.67
CA THR A 357 16.89 1.02 8.07
C THR A 357 15.56 1.03 8.83
N PRO A 358 15.11 -0.12 9.39
CA PRO A 358 13.87 -0.18 10.16
C PRO A 358 13.89 0.82 11.33
N ILE A 359 12.75 1.50 11.56
CA ILE A 359 12.64 2.51 12.64
C ILE A 359 12.97 1.94 14.01
N SER A 360 12.67 0.65 14.24
CA SER A 360 13.02 -0.07 15.47
C SER A 360 14.52 -0.31 15.66
N LYS A 361 15.33 -0.16 14.60
CA LYS A 361 16.80 -0.27 14.63
C LYS A 361 17.48 1.08 14.36
N MET A 362 16.69 2.12 14.06
CA MET A 362 17.19 3.47 13.79
C MET A 362 17.70 4.10 15.07
N THR A 363 18.84 4.78 14.97
CA THR A 363 19.38 5.69 16.00
C THR A 363 19.46 7.09 15.42
N GLU A 364 19.55 8.11 16.26
CA GLU A 364 19.74 9.49 15.80
C GLU A 364 20.92 9.60 14.83
N LYS A 365 22.07 9.00 15.19
CA LYS A 365 23.28 9.01 14.35
C LYS A 365 23.02 8.41 12.96
N ILE A 366 22.37 7.23 12.88
CA ILE A 366 22.05 6.57 11.61
C ILE A 366 21.07 7.45 10.81
N PHE A 367 20.08 8.04 11.46
CA PHE A 367 19.09 8.90 10.82
C PHE A 367 19.74 10.13 10.17
N LEU A 368 20.62 10.83 10.92
CA LEU A 368 21.37 11.98 10.42
C LEU A 368 22.31 11.60 9.27
N GLN A 369 23.05 10.50 9.39
CA GLN A 369 23.97 10.01 8.35
C GLN A 369 23.22 9.62 7.07
N SER A 370 22.11 8.87 7.20
CA SER A 370 21.30 8.48 6.03
C SER A 370 20.64 9.68 5.36
N THR A 371 20.24 10.68 6.14
CA THR A 371 19.69 11.92 5.56
C THR A 371 20.78 12.74 4.87
N ASN A 372 22.01 12.79 5.41
CA ASN A 372 23.12 13.41 4.73
C ASN A 372 23.38 12.76 3.37
N GLU A 373 23.49 11.42 3.32
CA GLU A 373 23.65 10.67 2.06
C GLU A 373 22.51 10.98 1.08
N LEU A 374 21.25 11.02 1.57
CA LEU A 374 20.09 11.36 0.75
C LEU A 374 20.19 12.76 0.13
N LEU A 375 20.70 13.75 0.86
CA LEU A 375 20.77 15.14 0.42
C LEU A 375 21.96 15.43 -0.48
N THR A 376 23.06 14.66 -0.40
CA THR A 376 24.36 14.97 -1.04
C THR A 376 24.75 14.00 -2.16
N ASN A 377 24.10 12.83 -2.27
CA ASN A 377 24.45 11.85 -3.30
C ASN A 377 23.72 12.17 -4.61
N GLU A 378 24.39 12.89 -5.51
CA GLU A 378 23.86 13.33 -6.80
C GLU A 378 23.36 12.18 -7.68
N GLN A 379 23.99 11.00 -7.62
CA GLN A 379 23.59 9.86 -8.41
C GLN A 379 22.15 9.39 -8.08
N LEU A 380 21.70 9.57 -6.83
CA LEU A 380 20.31 9.26 -6.46
C LEU A 380 19.32 10.16 -7.22
N TYR A 381 19.64 11.44 -7.41
CA TYR A 381 18.80 12.39 -8.13
C TYR A 381 18.73 12.08 -9.63
N ASP A 382 19.87 11.75 -10.24
CA ASP A 382 19.91 11.38 -11.67
C ASP A 382 19.11 10.11 -11.93
N ASN A 383 19.30 9.08 -11.12
CA ASN A 383 18.54 7.84 -11.21
C ASN A 383 17.04 8.08 -10.98
N ALA A 384 16.67 8.94 -10.02
CA ALA A 384 15.28 9.28 -9.74
C ALA A 384 14.62 10.01 -10.93
N LYS A 385 15.31 10.93 -11.59
CA LYS A 385 14.82 11.57 -12.82
C LYS A 385 14.68 10.57 -13.98
N HIS A 386 15.63 9.67 -14.12
CA HIS A 386 15.57 8.64 -15.16
C HIS A 386 14.35 7.74 -14.98
N ILE A 387 14.14 7.18 -13.80
CA ILE A 387 12.98 6.31 -13.52
C ILE A 387 11.65 7.07 -13.63
N GLN A 388 11.61 8.36 -13.27
CA GLN A 388 10.45 9.23 -13.44
C GLN A 388 9.98 9.25 -14.89
N SER A 389 10.90 9.45 -15.84
CA SER A 389 10.58 9.47 -17.26
C SER A 389 9.95 8.15 -17.72
N LEU A 390 10.50 7.03 -17.30
CA LEU A 390 9.98 5.70 -17.66
C LEU A 390 8.57 5.48 -17.10
N ILE A 391 8.36 5.79 -15.82
CA ILE A 391 7.09 5.58 -15.13
C ILE A 391 5.99 6.51 -15.65
N ASN A 392 6.30 7.78 -15.91
CA ASN A 392 5.31 8.73 -16.39
C ASN A 392 4.84 8.42 -17.83
N ASN A 393 5.66 7.72 -18.61
CA ASN A 393 5.32 7.27 -19.94
C ASN A 393 4.67 5.86 -19.98
N GLU A 394 4.57 5.18 -18.83
CA GLU A 394 4.09 3.78 -18.78
C GLU A 394 2.58 3.65 -19.02
N ASN A 395 1.77 4.68 -18.69
CA ASN A 395 0.30 4.68 -18.81
C ASN A 395 -0.35 3.48 -18.08
N GLY A 396 0.07 3.23 -16.82
CA GLY A 396 -0.29 2.03 -16.09
C GLY A 396 -1.77 1.84 -15.88
N LEU A 397 -2.51 2.92 -15.66
CA LEU A 397 -3.95 2.91 -15.46
C LEU A 397 -4.70 2.47 -16.73
N GLU A 398 -4.35 3.04 -17.90
CA GLU A 398 -4.96 2.68 -19.18
C GLU A 398 -4.68 1.21 -19.54
N LYS A 399 -3.45 0.74 -19.34
CA LYS A 399 -3.11 -0.67 -19.54
C LYS A 399 -3.93 -1.60 -18.65
N ALA A 400 -4.19 -1.21 -17.40
CA ALA A 400 -5.01 -2.00 -16.49
C ALA A 400 -6.46 -2.08 -16.98
N ILE A 401 -7.03 -0.97 -17.44
CA ILE A 401 -8.38 -0.91 -18.01
C ILE A 401 -8.46 -1.81 -19.25
N ASP A 402 -7.53 -1.68 -20.19
CA ASP A 402 -7.48 -2.50 -21.41
C ASP A 402 -7.41 -4.00 -21.09
N GLU A 403 -6.62 -4.41 -20.09
CA GLU A 403 -6.54 -5.82 -19.67
C GLU A 403 -7.84 -6.31 -19.00
N ILE A 404 -8.57 -5.44 -18.29
CA ILE A 404 -9.88 -5.73 -17.73
C ILE A 404 -10.92 -5.87 -18.87
N GLU A 405 -10.95 -4.92 -19.81
CA GLU A 405 -11.90 -4.94 -20.94
C GLU A 405 -11.66 -6.12 -21.88
N LYS A 406 -10.42 -6.53 -22.14
CA LYS A 406 -10.11 -7.76 -22.88
C LYS A 406 -10.68 -9.02 -22.23
N SER A 407 -10.74 -9.04 -20.89
CA SER A 407 -11.31 -10.18 -20.15
C SER A 407 -12.81 -10.30 -20.39
N ILE A 408 -13.47 -9.17 -20.63
CA ILE A 408 -14.90 -9.06 -20.94
C ILE A 408 -15.22 -9.63 -22.32
N ALA A 409 -14.37 -9.34 -23.33
CA ALA A 409 -14.57 -9.80 -24.69
C ALA A 409 -14.42 -11.32 -24.87
N THR A 410 -13.92 -12.02 -23.84
CA THR A 410 -13.72 -13.48 -23.82
C THR A 410 -14.82 -14.23 -23.07
N ILE A 411 -15.73 -13.54 -22.39
CA ILE A 411 -16.95 -14.06 -21.73
C ILE A 411 -18.11 -14.00 -22.71
#